data_fea832be7d32a1b7cbe97b63c1779a07
#
_entry.id   fea832be7d32a1b7cbe97b63c1779a07
#
_cell.length_a   1.000
_cell.length_b   1.000
_cell.length_c   1.000
_cell.angle_alpha   90.00
_cell.angle_beta   90.00
_cell.angle_gamma   90.00
#
_symmetry.space_group_name_H-M   'P 1'
#
loop_
_entity.id
_entity.type
_entity.pdbx_description
1 polymer ?
#
loop_
_entity_poly.entity_id
_entity_poly.type
_entity_poly.pdbx_seq_one_letter_code
_entity_poly.pdbx_strand_id
1 'polypeptide(L)'
;MTQIDGRTLIARSLKAQGIEHVFGVVGFPVMELAEVAQHEGLRFHAFRNEQAASYAAGVAGYLTGRPGVCLTVSGPGMVHAVAGLSNAWANCWPMLLLGGAPDSWQREQGAFQEAPQLEAARPFVKLSTRPDTLARVPAYLEKCVRTALYGRPGAVYLDLPNDIITGQVDAAQAPQPAACPPPPRSLADPARIAEAMAALAGAERPLVIVGKGAAYARAEEEVRSFIQASGLPFLASPMGKGLVPDDHPQSVAPARSHALEEADVVLLIGARLNWIMHFGLPPRFAAGVRIIQIDIAAEEIGTNVPAAVGLVGDAGAIVAQLEEARARLGWRYPDESSWWSSLRAASARNEAQVAGMMADDSVPMGYYRALREIRDLMPRDAILASEGANTMDIGRSVLPNFLPRSRLDAGTFGTMGVGPAFAIAAAILEPARRVVCLEGDSAFGFSGMEVETACRYRLPIIFVVINNNGIGGGVTALPEPVPPHVYTPGARYDQVMEAFGGRGFFVETPAALREAFATALDMQVPCLINVMIDPRASRKPQKFEWLTR
;
A
#
# COMPACT_ATOMS: atom_id res chain seq x y z
N MET A 1 -44.42 16.70 1.02
CA MET A 1 -43.40 15.70 0.66
C MET A 1 -42.10 16.47 0.44
N THR A 2 -41.04 16.08 1.15
CA THR A 2 -39.74 16.76 1.03
C THR A 2 -38.97 16.13 -0.12
N GLN A 3 -38.82 16.86 -1.22
CA GLN A 3 -38.02 16.40 -2.37
C GLN A 3 -36.52 16.52 -2.05
N ILE A 4 -35.76 15.52 -2.46
CA ILE A 4 -34.30 15.51 -2.39
C ILE A 4 -33.74 15.16 -3.78
N ASP A 5 -32.77 15.91 -4.26
CA ASP A 5 -32.09 15.59 -5.50
C ASP A 5 -31.03 14.50 -5.33
N GLY A 6 -30.67 13.86 -6.45
CA GLY A 6 -29.76 12.71 -6.44
C GLY A 6 -28.38 13.05 -5.91
N ARG A 7 -27.83 14.24 -6.18
CA ARG A 7 -26.53 14.70 -5.69
C ARG A 7 -26.51 14.73 -4.17
N THR A 8 -27.49 15.37 -3.58
CA THR A 8 -27.67 15.46 -2.12
C THR A 8 -27.90 14.07 -1.51
N LEU A 9 -28.72 13.22 -2.15
CA LEU A 9 -28.98 11.87 -1.66
C LEU A 9 -27.70 11.01 -1.67
N ILE A 10 -26.91 11.04 -2.75
CA ILE A 10 -25.65 10.32 -2.87
C ILE A 10 -24.65 10.81 -1.78
N ALA A 11 -24.47 12.13 -1.65
CA ALA A 11 -23.56 12.72 -0.68
C ALA A 11 -23.92 12.33 0.76
N ARG A 12 -25.20 12.45 1.14
CA ARG A 12 -25.70 12.04 2.46
C ARG A 12 -25.57 10.55 2.70
N SER A 13 -25.78 9.74 1.67
CA SER A 13 -25.62 8.28 1.79
C SER A 13 -24.17 7.88 2.02
N LEU A 14 -23.21 8.49 1.32
CA LEU A 14 -21.78 8.29 1.59
C LEU A 14 -21.42 8.67 3.02
N LYS A 15 -21.85 9.84 3.47
CA LYS A 15 -21.62 10.32 4.84
C LYS A 15 -22.26 9.40 5.89
N ALA A 16 -23.49 8.91 5.66
CA ALA A 16 -24.17 7.96 6.52
C ALA A 16 -23.39 6.63 6.65
N GLN A 17 -22.60 6.24 5.64
CA GLN A 17 -21.73 5.08 5.70
C GLN A 17 -20.33 5.37 6.28
N GLY A 18 -20.11 6.57 6.85
CA GLY A 18 -18.87 6.96 7.50
C GLY A 18 -17.74 7.32 6.52
N ILE A 19 -18.07 7.70 5.30
CA ILE A 19 -17.12 8.25 4.34
C ILE A 19 -16.93 9.74 4.66
N GLU A 20 -15.68 10.18 4.76
CA GLU A 20 -15.31 11.58 5.00
C GLU A 20 -14.55 12.19 3.83
N HIS A 21 -13.74 11.38 3.13
CA HIS A 21 -12.86 11.80 2.06
C HIS A 21 -13.24 11.16 0.73
N VAL A 22 -13.29 11.98 -0.32
CA VAL A 22 -13.49 11.56 -1.71
C VAL A 22 -12.33 12.09 -2.54
N PHE A 23 -11.70 11.24 -3.33
CA PHE A 23 -10.62 11.59 -4.26
C PHE A 23 -11.16 11.54 -5.69
N GLY A 24 -10.72 12.40 -6.59
CA GLY A 24 -11.26 12.30 -7.94
C GLY A 24 -10.83 13.39 -8.90
N VAL A 25 -11.37 13.30 -10.11
CA VAL A 25 -11.29 14.33 -11.13
C VAL A 25 -12.72 14.64 -11.58
N VAL A 26 -13.08 15.91 -11.56
CA VAL A 26 -14.43 16.35 -11.87
C VAL A 26 -14.62 16.70 -13.34
N GLY A 27 -15.85 16.59 -13.80
CA GLY A 27 -16.33 16.88 -15.15
C GLY A 27 -17.73 16.30 -15.32
N PHE A 28 -18.17 16.08 -16.56
CA PHE A 28 -19.50 15.52 -16.82
C PHE A 28 -19.59 14.03 -16.40
N PRO A 29 -20.64 13.60 -15.70
CA PRO A 29 -21.75 14.37 -15.11
C PRO A 29 -21.57 14.65 -13.60
N VAL A 30 -20.36 14.51 -13.04
CA VAL A 30 -20.11 14.44 -11.58
C VAL A 30 -19.63 15.75 -10.96
N MET A 31 -19.47 16.83 -11.73
CA MET A 31 -18.95 18.10 -11.21
C MET A 31 -19.81 18.65 -10.07
N GLU A 32 -21.09 18.83 -10.33
CA GLU A 32 -22.03 19.35 -9.32
C GLU A 32 -22.25 18.38 -8.15
N LEU A 33 -22.12 17.06 -8.40
CA LEU A 33 -22.12 16.07 -7.31
C LEU A 33 -20.96 16.29 -6.35
N ALA A 34 -19.76 16.58 -6.85
CA ALA A 34 -18.59 16.86 -6.01
C ALA A 34 -18.77 18.14 -5.18
N GLU A 35 -19.34 19.20 -5.78
CA GLU A 35 -19.65 20.46 -5.09
C GLU A 35 -20.70 20.27 -3.99
N VAL A 36 -21.79 19.57 -4.29
CA VAL A 36 -22.84 19.23 -3.31
C VAL A 36 -22.27 18.34 -2.20
N ALA A 37 -21.39 17.39 -2.53
CA ALA A 37 -20.74 16.55 -1.53
C ALA A 37 -19.92 17.39 -0.54
N GLN A 38 -19.22 18.44 -0.99
CA GLN A 38 -18.52 19.37 -0.11
C GLN A 38 -19.49 20.18 0.77
N HIS A 39 -20.61 20.65 0.23
CA HIS A 39 -21.64 21.36 1.01
C HIS A 39 -22.29 20.45 2.06
N GLU A 40 -22.44 19.17 1.79
CA GLU A 40 -22.94 18.18 2.76
C GLU A 40 -21.86 17.74 3.78
N GLY A 41 -20.62 18.28 3.66
CA GLY A 41 -19.52 18.10 4.62
C GLY A 41 -18.58 16.94 4.32
N LEU A 42 -18.58 16.39 3.11
CA LEU A 42 -17.53 15.52 2.62
C LEU A 42 -16.32 16.36 2.17
N ARG A 43 -15.11 15.83 2.30
CA ARG A 43 -13.88 16.48 1.83
C ARG A 43 -13.52 15.93 0.46
N PHE A 44 -13.77 16.69 -0.60
CA PHE A 44 -13.37 16.32 -1.94
C PHE A 44 -11.95 16.79 -2.24
N HIS A 45 -11.08 15.84 -2.64
CA HIS A 45 -9.68 16.08 -3.00
C HIS A 45 -9.53 15.88 -4.52
N ALA A 46 -9.45 16.98 -5.24
CA ALA A 46 -9.28 16.96 -6.68
C ALA A 46 -7.83 16.65 -7.06
N PHE A 47 -7.65 15.68 -7.94
CA PHE A 47 -6.37 15.27 -8.52
C PHE A 47 -6.23 15.80 -9.95
N ARG A 48 -5.07 15.58 -10.55
CA ARG A 48 -4.78 15.94 -11.95
C ARG A 48 -5.09 14.79 -12.91
N ASN A 49 -5.12 13.56 -12.38
CA ASN A 49 -5.33 12.34 -13.15
C ASN A 49 -6.15 11.34 -12.33
N GLU A 50 -7.13 10.69 -12.95
CA GLU A 50 -8.02 9.71 -12.30
C GLU A 50 -7.26 8.45 -11.84
N GLN A 51 -6.20 8.09 -12.52
CA GLN A 51 -5.32 6.99 -12.11
C GLN A 51 -4.72 7.28 -10.73
N ALA A 52 -4.13 8.46 -10.55
CA ALA A 52 -3.56 8.89 -9.27
C ALA A 52 -4.64 9.03 -8.18
N ALA A 53 -5.79 9.65 -8.51
CA ALA A 53 -6.94 9.75 -7.59
C ALA A 53 -7.41 8.37 -7.11
N SER A 54 -7.48 7.40 -8.01
CA SER A 54 -7.90 6.03 -7.69
C SER A 54 -6.87 5.29 -6.83
N TYR A 55 -5.56 5.52 -7.01
CA TYR A 55 -4.52 5.00 -6.12
C TYR A 55 -4.63 5.61 -4.72
N ALA A 56 -4.88 6.93 -4.62
CA ALA A 56 -5.11 7.61 -3.35
C ALA A 56 -6.31 7.03 -2.60
N ALA A 57 -7.42 6.78 -3.30
CA ALA A 57 -8.59 6.12 -2.71
C ALA A 57 -8.28 4.70 -2.22
N GLY A 58 -7.54 3.90 -3.01
CA GLY A 58 -7.15 2.55 -2.61
C GLY A 58 -6.33 2.54 -1.31
N VAL A 59 -5.30 3.38 -1.21
CA VAL A 59 -4.47 3.45 0.01
C VAL A 59 -5.23 4.08 1.19
N ALA A 60 -6.16 5.01 0.93
CA ALA A 60 -7.03 5.55 1.97
C ALA A 60 -7.85 4.44 2.63
N GLY A 61 -8.36 3.50 1.84
CA GLY A 61 -9.04 2.31 2.36
C GLY A 61 -8.15 1.44 3.26
N TYR A 62 -6.88 1.27 2.91
CA TYR A 62 -5.91 0.56 3.75
C TYR A 62 -5.62 1.30 5.07
N LEU A 63 -5.43 2.60 5.01
CA LEU A 63 -5.08 3.41 6.18
C LEU A 63 -6.25 3.55 7.16
N THR A 64 -7.46 3.79 6.66
CA THR A 64 -8.63 4.05 7.51
C THR A 64 -9.38 2.78 7.94
N GLY A 65 -9.29 1.69 7.15
CA GLY A 65 -10.13 0.50 7.34
C GLY A 65 -11.60 0.72 6.92
N ARG A 66 -11.90 1.83 6.23
CA ARG A 66 -13.17 2.12 5.53
C ARG A 66 -12.88 2.20 4.04
N PRO A 67 -13.84 1.93 3.15
CA PRO A 67 -13.56 2.06 1.72
C PRO A 67 -13.13 3.49 1.37
N GLY A 68 -11.95 3.64 0.76
CA GLY A 68 -11.60 4.91 0.17
C GLY A 68 -12.43 5.13 -1.11
N VAL A 69 -12.93 6.35 -1.29
CA VAL A 69 -13.86 6.67 -2.39
C VAL A 69 -13.14 7.45 -3.48
N CYS A 70 -13.24 6.96 -4.72
CA CYS A 70 -12.84 7.68 -5.92
C CYS A 70 -14.07 8.05 -6.74
N LEU A 71 -14.15 9.30 -7.19
CA LEU A 71 -15.22 9.79 -8.08
C LEU A 71 -14.61 10.22 -9.41
N THR A 72 -15.16 9.71 -10.51
CA THR A 72 -14.66 10.00 -11.85
C THR A 72 -15.78 10.36 -12.82
N VAL A 73 -15.41 11.06 -13.88
CA VAL A 73 -16.28 11.29 -15.03
C VAL A 73 -16.58 9.98 -15.77
N SER A 74 -17.56 10.03 -16.66
CA SER A 74 -17.95 8.94 -17.56
C SER A 74 -16.81 8.56 -18.52
N GLY A 75 -16.85 7.34 -19.01
CA GLY A 75 -15.99 6.84 -20.09
C GLY A 75 -14.50 6.91 -19.80
N PRO A 76 -13.75 7.81 -20.44
CA PRO A 76 -12.28 7.87 -20.31
C PRO A 76 -11.81 8.06 -18.86
N GLY A 77 -12.52 8.86 -18.03
CA GLY A 77 -12.11 9.04 -16.64
C GLY A 77 -12.27 7.77 -15.82
N MET A 78 -13.38 7.05 -15.98
CA MET A 78 -13.56 5.74 -15.35
C MET A 78 -12.51 4.73 -15.83
N VAL A 79 -12.21 4.71 -17.14
CA VAL A 79 -11.21 3.81 -17.72
C VAL A 79 -9.82 4.07 -17.13
N HIS A 80 -9.41 5.33 -16.96
CA HIS A 80 -8.17 5.68 -16.26
C HIS A 80 -8.16 5.15 -14.82
N ALA A 81 -9.28 5.24 -14.10
CA ALA A 81 -9.39 4.79 -12.72
C ALA A 81 -9.38 3.25 -12.55
N VAL A 82 -9.56 2.47 -13.62
CA VAL A 82 -9.43 1.00 -13.57
C VAL A 82 -8.05 0.56 -13.05
N ALA A 83 -7.01 1.37 -13.29
CA ALA A 83 -5.69 1.12 -12.73
C ALA A 83 -5.71 1.08 -11.18
N GLY A 84 -6.48 1.95 -10.54
CA GLY A 84 -6.66 1.92 -9.07
C GLY A 84 -7.50 0.73 -8.60
N LEU A 85 -8.53 0.35 -9.34
CA LEU A 85 -9.30 -0.86 -9.04
C LEU A 85 -8.39 -2.10 -9.05
N SER A 86 -7.55 -2.24 -10.09
CA SER A 86 -6.60 -3.36 -10.21
C SER A 86 -5.56 -3.36 -9.09
N ASN A 87 -5.06 -2.18 -8.70
CA ASN A 87 -4.13 -2.03 -7.58
C ASN A 87 -4.80 -2.41 -6.25
N ALA A 88 -6.01 -1.92 -5.98
CA ALA A 88 -6.78 -2.23 -4.78
C ALA A 88 -7.14 -3.73 -4.71
N TRP A 89 -7.51 -4.35 -5.84
CA TRP A 89 -7.77 -5.78 -5.95
C TRP A 89 -6.53 -6.60 -5.59
N ALA A 90 -5.38 -6.32 -6.20
CA ALA A 90 -4.13 -7.03 -5.95
C ALA A 90 -3.64 -6.88 -4.50
N ASN A 91 -3.88 -5.71 -3.90
CA ASN A 91 -3.50 -5.37 -2.54
C ASN A 91 -4.54 -5.77 -1.49
N CYS A 92 -5.75 -6.19 -1.89
CA CYS A 92 -6.88 -6.50 -1.00
C CYS A 92 -7.25 -5.28 -0.14
N TRP A 93 -7.40 -4.11 -0.76
CA TRP A 93 -7.78 -2.87 -0.09
C TRP A 93 -9.23 -2.52 -0.36
N PRO A 94 -10.01 -2.11 0.63
CA PRO A 94 -11.38 -1.68 0.41
C PRO A 94 -11.40 -0.35 -0.33
N MET A 95 -12.04 -0.31 -1.49
CA MET A 95 -12.17 0.88 -2.34
C MET A 95 -13.55 0.90 -2.97
N LEU A 96 -14.15 2.07 -3.07
CA LEU A 96 -15.37 2.33 -3.83
C LEU A 96 -15.05 3.31 -4.95
N LEU A 97 -15.15 2.84 -6.20
CA LEU A 97 -15.11 3.71 -7.37
C LEU A 97 -16.54 4.07 -7.76
N LEU A 98 -16.83 5.35 -7.79
CA LEU A 98 -18.06 5.95 -8.31
C LEU A 98 -17.77 6.49 -9.71
N GLY A 99 -18.34 5.91 -10.73
CA GLY A 99 -18.21 6.38 -12.11
C GLY A 99 -19.48 7.08 -12.56
N GLY A 100 -19.38 8.32 -13.04
CA GLY A 100 -20.46 8.94 -13.78
C GLY A 100 -20.78 8.17 -15.06
N ALA A 101 -22.02 8.27 -15.54
CA ALA A 101 -22.44 7.69 -16.82
C ALA A 101 -23.44 8.63 -17.52
N PRO A 102 -23.62 8.53 -18.84
CA PRO A 102 -24.72 9.19 -19.53
C PRO A 102 -26.08 8.82 -18.95
N ASP A 103 -27.11 9.58 -19.31
CA ASP A 103 -28.49 9.25 -18.91
C ASP A 103 -28.86 7.82 -19.28
N SER A 104 -29.60 7.13 -18.42
CA SER A 104 -29.96 5.72 -18.61
C SER A 104 -30.69 5.46 -19.94
N TRP A 105 -31.49 6.41 -20.42
CA TRP A 105 -32.21 6.32 -21.68
C TRP A 105 -31.34 6.51 -22.92
N GLN A 106 -30.12 7.04 -22.79
CA GLN A 106 -29.15 7.22 -23.88
C GLN A 106 -28.25 5.99 -24.11
N ARG A 107 -28.43 4.96 -23.32
CA ARG A 107 -27.60 3.76 -23.39
C ARG A 107 -27.66 3.10 -24.77
N GLU A 108 -26.48 2.72 -25.29
CA GLU A 108 -26.29 2.10 -26.61
C GLU A 108 -26.68 3.01 -27.79
N GLN A 109 -26.69 4.33 -27.57
CA GLN A 109 -26.98 5.33 -28.59
C GLN A 109 -25.74 6.17 -28.99
N GLY A 110 -24.56 5.85 -28.46
CA GLY A 110 -23.32 6.63 -28.70
C GLY A 110 -23.35 7.96 -27.97
N ALA A 111 -23.83 7.98 -26.73
CA ALA A 111 -23.86 9.17 -25.89
C ALA A 111 -22.45 9.67 -25.57
N PHE A 112 -22.35 10.95 -25.16
CA PHE A 112 -21.06 11.53 -24.79
C PHE A 112 -20.39 10.73 -23.66
N GLN A 113 -19.15 10.29 -23.92
CA GLN A 113 -18.34 9.47 -22.99
C GLN A 113 -19.04 8.15 -22.57
N GLU A 114 -19.93 7.60 -23.36
CA GLU A 114 -20.50 6.28 -23.11
C GLU A 114 -19.40 5.19 -23.20
N ALA A 115 -19.37 4.28 -22.24
CA ALA A 115 -18.45 3.14 -22.25
C ALA A 115 -19.04 1.96 -21.47
N PRO A 116 -18.61 0.71 -21.73
CA PRO A 116 -19.05 -0.48 -21.00
C PRO A 116 -18.39 -0.56 -19.62
N GLN A 117 -18.68 0.41 -18.75
CA GLN A 117 -17.97 0.65 -17.48
C GLN A 117 -18.16 -0.49 -16.47
N LEU A 118 -19.37 -1.06 -16.41
CA LEU A 118 -19.68 -2.20 -15.54
C LEU A 118 -18.80 -3.41 -15.88
N GLU A 119 -18.66 -3.69 -17.17
CA GLU A 119 -17.86 -4.79 -17.69
C GLU A 119 -16.37 -4.51 -17.52
N ALA A 120 -15.92 -3.28 -17.78
CA ALA A 120 -14.53 -2.88 -17.64
C ALA A 120 -14.03 -2.97 -16.19
N ALA A 121 -14.89 -2.69 -15.20
CA ALA A 121 -14.56 -2.84 -13.78
C ALA A 121 -14.55 -4.30 -13.31
N ARG A 122 -15.42 -5.14 -13.88
CA ARG A 122 -15.75 -6.49 -13.37
C ARG A 122 -14.54 -7.38 -13.00
N PRO A 123 -13.45 -7.43 -13.77
CA PRO A 123 -12.29 -8.28 -13.44
C PRO A 123 -11.56 -7.91 -12.14
N PHE A 124 -11.72 -6.68 -11.67
CA PHE A 124 -10.94 -6.11 -10.56
C PHE A 124 -11.78 -5.75 -9.32
N VAL A 125 -13.05 -6.14 -9.30
CA VAL A 125 -13.96 -5.74 -8.21
C VAL A 125 -14.74 -6.92 -7.66
N LYS A 126 -15.09 -6.84 -6.38
CA LYS A 126 -16.01 -7.79 -5.73
C LYS A 126 -17.46 -7.58 -6.15
N LEU A 127 -17.81 -6.36 -6.58
CA LEU A 127 -19.13 -5.97 -7.03
C LEU A 127 -18.99 -4.85 -8.07
N SER A 128 -19.60 -5.06 -9.25
CA SER A 128 -19.80 -4.03 -10.26
C SER A 128 -21.31 -3.88 -10.47
N THR A 129 -21.87 -2.71 -10.17
CA THR A 129 -23.33 -2.53 -10.12
C THR A 129 -23.75 -1.10 -10.48
N ARG A 130 -25.06 -0.93 -10.75
CA ARG A 130 -25.74 0.34 -11.04
C ARG A 130 -27.07 0.36 -10.28
N PRO A 131 -27.50 1.49 -9.67
CA PRO A 131 -28.82 1.60 -9.05
C PRO A 131 -29.92 1.55 -10.11
N ASP A 132 -30.99 0.84 -9.82
CA ASP A 132 -32.17 0.75 -10.71
C ASP A 132 -32.97 2.05 -10.70
N THR A 133 -33.03 2.71 -9.54
CA THR A 133 -33.76 3.95 -9.31
C THR A 133 -33.01 4.82 -8.30
N LEU A 134 -33.28 6.13 -8.35
CA LEU A 134 -32.71 7.08 -7.38
C LEU A 134 -33.05 6.72 -5.93
N ALA A 135 -34.29 6.27 -5.65
CA ALA A 135 -34.72 5.87 -4.31
C ALA A 135 -33.88 4.73 -3.70
N ARG A 136 -33.24 3.90 -4.53
CA ARG A 136 -32.43 2.76 -4.08
C ARG A 136 -30.94 3.07 -3.92
N VAL A 137 -30.48 4.26 -4.28
CA VAL A 137 -29.06 4.66 -4.16
C VAL A 137 -28.50 4.41 -2.75
N PRO A 138 -29.21 4.78 -1.65
CA PRO A 138 -28.69 4.53 -0.30
C PRO A 138 -28.42 3.05 -0.02
N ALA A 139 -29.31 2.16 -0.45
CA ALA A 139 -29.15 0.71 -0.27
C ALA A 139 -28.01 0.14 -1.11
N TYR A 140 -27.80 0.65 -2.33
CA TYR A 140 -26.65 0.24 -3.17
C TYR A 140 -25.34 0.70 -2.58
N LEU A 141 -25.26 1.91 -2.03
CA LEU A 141 -24.05 2.42 -1.37
C LEU A 141 -23.71 1.61 -0.12
N GLU A 142 -24.71 1.30 0.75
CA GLU A 142 -24.46 0.40 1.90
C GLU A 142 -23.95 -0.96 1.44
N LYS A 143 -24.58 -1.57 0.44
CA LYS A 143 -24.15 -2.85 -0.14
C LYS A 143 -22.72 -2.78 -0.68
N CYS A 144 -22.34 -1.70 -1.35
CA CYS A 144 -20.98 -1.47 -1.84
C CYS A 144 -19.99 -1.41 -0.67
N VAL A 145 -20.27 -0.61 0.36
CA VAL A 145 -19.41 -0.49 1.55
C VAL A 145 -19.23 -1.84 2.24
N ARG A 146 -20.32 -2.55 2.51
CA ARG A 146 -20.30 -3.88 3.14
C ARG A 146 -19.52 -4.90 2.30
N THR A 147 -19.74 -4.91 0.97
CA THR A 147 -19.02 -5.83 0.07
C THR A 147 -17.52 -5.52 0.01
N ALA A 148 -17.15 -4.24 0.03
CA ALA A 148 -15.73 -3.85 0.04
C ALA A 148 -15.01 -4.28 1.32
N LEU A 149 -15.70 -4.30 2.47
CA LEU A 149 -15.11 -4.58 3.79
C LEU A 149 -15.11 -6.05 4.18
N TYR A 150 -16.22 -6.79 3.91
CA TYR A 150 -16.43 -8.12 4.51
C TYR A 150 -15.68 -9.23 3.77
N GLY A 151 -15.22 -10.21 4.53
CA GLY A 151 -14.31 -11.25 4.05
C GLY A 151 -12.95 -10.65 3.68
N ARG A 152 -12.33 -11.11 2.59
CA ARG A 152 -11.14 -10.44 2.04
C ARG A 152 -11.54 -9.07 1.53
N PRO A 153 -10.97 -7.97 2.05
CA PRO A 153 -11.29 -6.63 1.56
C PRO A 153 -10.94 -6.47 0.07
N GLY A 154 -11.64 -5.56 -0.61
CA GLY A 154 -11.38 -5.33 -2.03
C GLY A 154 -12.19 -4.19 -2.61
N ALA A 155 -11.92 -3.88 -3.87
CA ALA A 155 -12.58 -2.82 -4.60
C ALA A 155 -14.02 -3.20 -4.99
N VAL A 156 -14.86 -2.19 -5.13
CA VAL A 156 -16.22 -2.26 -5.70
C VAL A 156 -16.44 -1.07 -6.65
N TYR A 157 -17.32 -1.24 -7.61
CA TYR A 157 -17.68 -0.23 -8.58
C TYR A 157 -19.19 0.05 -8.55
N LEU A 158 -19.55 1.32 -8.46
CA LEU A 158 -20.93 1.80 -8.58
C LEU A 158 -21.04 2.81 -9.72
N ASP A 159 -21.83 2.47 -10.72
CA ASP A 159 -22.09 3.29 -11.89
C ASP A 159 -23.26 4.25 -11.60
N LEU A 160 -23.08 5.53 -11.88
CA LEU A 160 -24.04 6.60 -11.57
C LEU A 160 -24.48 7.32 -12.84
N PRO A 161 -25.60 6.91 -13.47
CA PRO A 161 -26.16 7.63 -14.59
C PRO A 161 -26.55 9.07 -14.23
N ASN A 162 -26.45 9.99 -15.20
CA ASN A 162 -26.75 11.40 -15.01
C ASN A 162 -28.19 11.65 -14.55
N ASP A 163 -29.17 10.93 -15.07
CA ASP A 163 -30.57 11.02 -14.64
C ASP A 163 -30.78 10.56 -13.17
N ILE A 164 -29.94 9.68 -12.65
CA ILE A 164 -29.89 9.35 -11.22
C ILE A 164 -29.24 10.49 -10.42
N ILE A 165 -28.16 11.09 -10.91
CA ILE A 165 -27.47 12.18 -10.23
C ILE A 165 -28.33 13.43 -10.15
N THR A 166 -29.05 13.77 -11.23
CA THR A 166 -29.84 15.01 -11.34
C THR A 166 -31.32 14.85 -10.99
N GLY A 167 -31.79 13.61 -10.89
CA GLY A 167 -33.16 13.29 -10.59
C GLY A 167 -33.62 13.76 -9.21
N GLN A 168 -34.94 13.71 -8.98
CA GLN A 168 -35.57 14.05 -7.69
C GLN A 168 -36.41 12.89 -7.18
N VAL A 169 -36.45 12.71 -5.88
CA VAL A 169 -37.23 11.68 -5.20
C VAL A 169 -37.80 12.23 -3.88
N ASP A 170 -38.96 11.73 -3.46
CA ASP A 170 -39.43 11.99 -2.10
C ASP A 170 -38.50 11.31 -1.08
N ALA A 171 -37.95 12.08 -0.16
CA ALA A 171 -37.02 11.60 0.85
C ALA A 171 -37.59 10.41 1.66
N ALA A 172 -38.91 10.32 1.83
CA ALA A 172 -39.58 9.18 2.47
C ALA A 172 -39.46 7.87 1.68
N GLN A 173 -39.27 7.94 0.36
CA GLN A 173 -39.09 6.78 -0.51
C GLN A 173 -37.64 6.31 -0.63
N ALA A 174 -36.68 7.10 -0.12
CA ALA A 174 -35.24 6.81 -0.15
C ALA A 174 -34.65 6.73 1.26
N PRO A 175 -35.07 5.76 2.10
CA PRO A 175 -34.58 5.65 3.46
C PRO A 175 -33.08 5.36 3.49
N GLN A 176 -32.37 6.03 4.42
CA GLN A 176 -30.95 5.78 4.65
C GLN A 176 -30.78 4.52 5.49
N PRO A 177 -30.06 3.50 5.02
CA PRO A 177 -29.67 2.35 5.84
C PRO A 177 -28.76 2.79 6.99
N ALA A 178 -28.73 2.00 8.04
CA ALA A 178 -27.73 2.17 9.10
C ALA A 178 -26.30 2.03 8.51
N ALA A 179 -25.35 2.70 9.16
CA ALA A 179 -23.95 2.56 8.79
C ALA A 179 -23.53 1.09 8.86
N CYS A 180 -22.84 0.62 7.81
CA CYS A 180 -22.28 -0.73 7.81
C CYS A 180 -21.33 -0.91 8.99
N PRO A 181 -21.58 -1.88 9.90
CA PRO A 181 -20.67 -2.13 11.02
C PRO A 181 -19.33 -2.70 10.54
N PRO A 182 -18.29 -2.65 11.35
CA PRO A 182 -17.05 -3.39 11.07
C PRO A 182 -17.34 -4.88 10.85
N PRO A 183 -16.58 -5.57 9.98
CA PRO A 183 -16.76 -7.00 9.79
C PRO A 183 -16.55 -7.76 11.10
N PRO A 184 -17.34 -8.81 11.38
CA PRO A 184 -17.16 -9.64 12.57
C PRO A 184 -15.80 -10.35 12.50
N ARG A 185 -15.08 -10.39 13.64
CA ARG A 185 -13.80 -11.10 13.76
C ARG A 185 -14.07 -12.61 13.92
N SER A 186 -13.69 -13.41 12.93
CA SER A 186 -13.84 -14.86 12.97
C SER A 186 -12.63 -15.51 13.66
N LEU A 187 -12.91 -16.58 14.42
CA LEU A 187 -11.92 -17.40 15.10
C LEU A 187 -11.59 -18.63 14.23
N ALA A 188 -10.39 -19.20 14.43
CA ALA A 188 -10.05 -20.49 13.85
C ALA A 188 -10.61 -21.65 14.71
N ASP A 189 -10.73 -22.83 14.09
CA ASP A 189 -11.07 -24.08 14.80
C ASP A 189 -10.04 -24.34 15.91
N PRO A 190 -10.48 -24.56 17.18
CA PRO A 190 -9.58 -24.85 18.29
C PRO A 190 -8.66 -26.08 18.07
N ALA A 191 -9.12 -27.11 17.34
CA ALA A 191 -8.30 -28.27 17.01
C ALA A 191 -7.13 -27.84 16.09
N ARG A 192 -7.37 -26.96 15.12
CA ARG A 192 -6.32 -26.44 14.25
C ARG A 192 -5.33 -25.53 14.99
N ILE A 193 -5.80 -24.77 15.99
CA ILE A 193 -4.91 -24.00 16.88
C ILE A 193 -3.97 -24.94 17.64
N ALA A 194 -4.48 -26.05 18.17
CA ALA A 194 -3.66 -27.04 18.87
C ALA A 194 -2.62 -27.70 17.95
N GLU A 195 -3.01 -28.05 16.70
CA GLU A 195 -2.10 -28.56 15.68
C GLU A 195 -0.99 -27.54 15.32
N ALA A 196 -1.35 -26.27 15.16
CA ALA A 196 -0.40 -25.20 14.87
C ALA A 196 0.62 -25.02 16.00
N MET A 197 0.16 -25.03 17.25
CA MET A 197 1.04 -24.95 18.42
C MET A 197 1.95 -26.17 18.55
N ALA A 198 1.43 -27.39 18.31
CA ALA A 198 2.24 -28.60 18.29
C ALA A 198 3.32 -28.56 17.20
N ALA A 199 2.99 -28.04 16.01
CA ALA A 199 3.94 -27.86 14.91
C ALA A 199 5.05 -26.85 15.25
N LEU A 200 4.69 -25.70 15.89
CA LEU A 200 5.66 -24.70 16.34
C LEU A 200 6.54 -25.22 17.49
N ALA A 201 5.94 -25.92 18.46
CA ALA A 201 6.68 -26.48 19.60
C ALA A 201 7.66 -27.58 19.20
N GLY A 202 7.36 -28.33 18.16
CA GLY A 202 8.23 -29.37 17.61
C GLY A 202 9.21 -28.87 16.53
N ALA A 203 9.25 -27.58 16.23
CA ALA A 203 10.14 -27.02 15.21
C ALA A 203 11.57 -26.83 15.75
N GLU A 204 12.56 -27.19 14.95
CA GLU A 204 13.98 -26.90 15.24
C GLU A 204 14.36 -25.49 14.76
N ARG A 205 13.80 -25.04 13.64
CA ARG A 205 14.11 -23.77 13.01
C ARG A 205 12.83 -23.00 12.63
N PRO A 206 12.01 -22.62 13.64
CA PRO A 206 10.77 -21.87 13.38
C PRO A 206 11.04 -20.47 12.89
N LEU A 207 10.11 -19.95 12.07
CA LEU A 207 10.13 -18.56 11.58
C LEU A 207 8.71 -18.01 11.50
N VAL A 208 8.50 -16.76 11.92
CA VAL A 208 7.23 -16.04 11.72
C VAL A 208 7.39 -15.04 10.58
N ILE A 209 6.41 -14.99 9.67
CA ILE A 209 6.35 -13.97 8.62
C ILE A 209 5.09 -13.15 8.81
N VAL A 210 5.29 -11.84 9.08
CA VAL A 210 4.21 -10.89 9.31
C VAL A 210 3.89 -10.15 8.02
N GLY A 211 2.64 -10.22 7.58
CA GLY A 211 2.19 -9.62 6.33
C GLY A 211 1.35 -8.34 6.52
N LYS A 212 1.05 -7.68 5.38
CA LYS A 212 0.17 -6.50 5.37
C LYS A 212 -1.27 -6.81 5.78
N GLY A 213 -1.71 -8.06 5.64
CA GLY A 213 -3.03 -8.49 6.12
C GLY A 213 -3.17 -8.33 7.63
N ALA A 214 -2.13 -8.68 8.40
CA ALA A 214 -2.09 -8.43 9.84
C ALA A 214 -2.09 -6.93 10.17
N ALA A 215 -1.35 -6.11 9.39
CA ALA A 215 -1.34 -4.66 9.56
C ALA A 215 -2.72 -4.03 9.21
N TYR A 216 -3.39 -4.52 8.18
CA TYR A 216 -4.75 -4.11 7.84
C TYR A 216 -5.75 -4.50 8.94
N ALA A 217 -5.65 -5.72 9.47
CA ALA A 217 -6.49 -6.23 10.55
C ALA A 217 -6.26 -5.54 11.91
N ARG A 218 -5.28 -4.64 12.00
CA ARG A 218 -4.89 -3.94 13.25
C ARG A 218 -4.54 -4.91 14.37
N ALA A 219 -3.80 -5.97 14.02
CA ALA A 219 -3.38 -7.05 14.92
C ALA A 219 -2.05 -6.75 15.63
N GLU A 220 -1.66 -5.47 15.78
CA GLU A 220 -0.35 -5.11 16.30
C GLU A 220 -0.12 -5.52 17.74
N GLU A 221 -1.11 -5.42 18.60
CA GLU A 221 -0.99 -5.80 20.01
C GLU A 221 -0.83 -7.31 20.15
N GLU A 222 -1.71 -8.08 19.51
CA GLU A 222 -1.72 -9.54 19.57
C GLU A 222 -0.42 -10.12 18.97
N VAL A 223 0.02 -9.59 17.81
CA VAL A 223 1.24 -10.08 17.15
C VAL A 223 2.49 -9.75 17.96
N ARG A 224 2.61 -8.51 18.51
CA ARG A 224 3.74 -8.14 19.36
C ARG A 224 3.82 -8.98 20.62
N SER A 225 2.69 -9.17 21.29
CA SER A 225 2.58 -10.02 22.49
C SER A 225 3.02 -11.45 22.19
N PHE A 226 2.49 -12.05 21.12
CA PHE A 226 2.84 -13.40 20.71
C PHE A 226 4.32 -13.56 20.35
N ILE A 227 4.89 -12.65 19.55
CA ILE A 227 6.30 -12.66 19.18
C ILE A 227 7.17 -12.57 20.44
N GLN A 228 6.93 -11.59 21.31
CA GLN A 228 7.70 -11.41 22.53
C GLN A 228 7.61 -12.61 23.47
N ALA A 229 6.42 -13.14 23.69
CA ALA A 229 6.18 -14.25 24.61
C ALA A 229 6.68 -15.59 24.07
N SER A 230 6.56 -15.83 22.77
CA SER A 230 7.00 -17.10 22.16
C SER A 230 8.51 -17.22 21.97
N GLY A 231 9.25 -16.11 21.93
CA GLY A 231 10.68 -16.12 21.63
C GLY A 231 11.04 -16.43 20.17
N LEU A 232 10.05 -16.41 19.25
CA LEU A 232 10.26 -16.76 17.85
C LEU A 232 10.94 -15.67 17.04
N PRO A 233 11.85 -15.99 16.11
CA PRO A 233 12.38 -15.05 15.13
C PRO A 233 11.28 -14.66 14.13
N PHE A 234 11.29 -13.42 13.67
CA PHE A 234 10.33 -12.97 12.68
C PHE A 234 10.94 -12.14 11.54
N LEU A 235 10.24 -12.18 10.40
CA LEU A 235 10.41 -11.32 9.24
C LEU A 235 9.11 -10.57 8.95
N ALA A 236 9.23 -9.35 8.45
CA ALA A 236 8.09 -8.62 7.91
C ALA A 236 8.12 -8.60 6.37
N SER A 237 6.96 -8.80 5.74
CA SER A 237 6.76 -8.43 4.34
C SER A 237 6.84 -6.90 4.18
N PRO A 238 7.02 -6.33 2.97
CA PRO A 238 7.23 -4.89 2.83
C PRO A 238 6.23 -4.02 3.59
N MET A 239 4.92 -4.25 3.43
CA MET A 239 3.89 -3.50 4.15
C MET A 239 3.45 -4.13 5.48
N GLY A 240 4.09 -5.20 5.90
CA GLY A 240 4.02 -5.74 7.26
C GLY A 240 5.03 -5.09 8.21
N LYS A 241 6.04 -4.37 7.67
CA LYS A 241 7.05 -3.65 8.46
C LYS A 241 6.39 -2.63 9.39
N GLY A 242 6.91 -2.54 10.61
CA GLY A 242 6.40 -1.66 11.66
C GLY A 242 5.22 -2.23 12.44
N LEU A 243 4.58 -3.32 12.01
CA LEU A 243 3.60 -4.02 12.85
C LEU A 243 4.28 -4.49 14.15
N VAL A 244 5.41 -5.18 14.02
CA VAL A 244 6.44 -5.28 15.05
C VAL A 244 7.56 -4.34 14.59
N PRO A 245 8.11 -3.47 15.45
CA PRO A 245 9.18 -2.56 15.06
C PRO A 245 10.37 -3.27 14.45
N ASP A 246 10.98 -2.70 13.40
CA ASP A 246 12.11 -3.34 12.71
C ASP A 246 13.35 -3.49 13.60
N ASP A 247 13.49 -2.68 14.66
CA ASP A 247 14.55 -2.76 15.67
C ASP A 247 14.24 -3.71 16.84
N HIS A 248 13.15 -4.48 16.75
CA HIS A 248 12.81 -5.47 17.77
C HIS A 248 13.88 -6.57 17.84
N PRO A 249 14.32 -7.02 19.05
CA PRO A 249 15.41 -8.00 19.20
C PRO A 249 15.20 -9.34 18.47
N GLN A 250 13.93 -9.70 18.20
CA GLN A 250 13.60 -10.93 17.49
C GLN A 250 13.46 -10.73 15.97
N SER A 251 13.70 -9.51 15.46
CA SER A 251 13.74 -9.24 14.02
C SER A 251 14.98 -9.88 13.39
N VAL A 252 14.77 -10.68 12.35
CA VAL A 252 15.86 -11.29 11.57
C VAL A 252 15.87 -10.80 10.13
N ALA A 253 15.39 -9.57 9.91
CA ALA A 253 15.31 -8.95 8.59
C ALA A 253 16.66 -8.96 7.83
N PRO A 254 17.83 -8.68 8.45
CA PRO A 254 19.12 -8.77 7.77
C PRO A 254 19.50 -10.19 7.35
N ALA A 255 19.03 -11.21 8.07
CA ALA A 255 19.24 -12.63 7.76
C ALA A 255 18.16 -13.24 6.85
N ARG A 256 17.28 -12.44 6.21
CA ARG A 256 16.08 -12.92 5.49
C ARG A 256 16.35 -14.13 4.60
N SER A 257 17.35 -14.09 3.74
CA SER A 257 17.63 -15.21 2.81
C SER A 257 17.96 -16.48 3.57
N HIS A 258 18.83 -16.41 4.58
CA HIS A 258 19.22 -17.54 5.41
C HIS A 258 18.02 -18.09 6.21
N ALA A 259 17.19 -17.20 6.77
CA ALA A 259 16.01 -17.59 7.51
C ALA A 259 14.99 -18.36 6.66
N LEU A 260 14.76 -17.93 5.42
CA LEU A 260 13.85 -18.61 4.49
C LEU A 260 14.40 -19.94 3.97
N GLU A 261 15.72 -20.00 3.67
CA GLU A 261 16.40 -21.19 3.16
C GLU A 261 16.44 -22.35 4.19
N GLU A 262 16.48 -22.03 5.48
CA GLU A 262 16.74 -23.02 6.54
C GLU A 262 15.54 -23.30 7.45
N ALA A 263 14.51 -22.44 7.46
CA ALA A 263 13.35 -22.66 8.34
C ALA A 263 12.62 -23.97 8.01
N ASP A 264 12.31 -24.77 9.05
CA ASP A 264 11.56 -26.03 8.93
C ASP A 264 10.05 -25.86 9.17
N VAL A 265 9.66 -24.82 9.94
CA VAL A 265 8.27 -24.41 10.15
C VAL A 265 8.15 -22.91 9.97
N VAL A 266 7.22 -22.48 9.14
CA VAL A 266 6.94 -21.05 8.90
C VAL A 266 5.50 -20.73 9.26
N LEU A 267 5.29 -19.80 10.20
CA LEU A 267 3.99 -19.23 10.52
C LEU A 267 3.78 -17.95 9.70
N LEU A 268 2.80 -17.97 8.79
CA LEU A 268 2.40 -16.80 8.01
C LEU A 268 1.21 -16.11 8.68
N ILE A 269 1.36 -14.84 9.07
CA ILE A 269 0.30 -14.04 9.68
C ILE A 269 -0.15 -12.96 8.68
N GLY A 270 -1.25 -13.21 7.96
CA GLY A 270 -1.76 -12.29 6.94
C GLY A 270 -0.76 -12.01 5.82
N ALA A 271 0.05 -13.00 5.46
CA ALA A 271 1.06 -12.94 4.40
C ALA A 271 0.78 -14.01 3.34
N ARG A 272 0.96 -13.67 2.06
CA ARG A 272 0.80 -14.59 0.93
C ARG A 272 2.15 -15.04 0.40
N LEU A 273 2.24 -16.32 -0.01
CA LEU A 273 3.41 -16.88 -0.69
C LEU A 273 3.38 -16.58 -2.19
N ASN A 274 3.37 -15.29 -2.55
CA ASN A 274 3.44 -14.83 -3.93
C ASN A 274 4.90 -14.58 -4.37
N TRP A 275 5.11 -13.90 -5.49
CA TRP A 275 6.44 -13.59 -6.03
C TRP A 275 7.37 -12.84 -5.05
N ILE A 276 6.83 -11.98 -4.17
CA ILE A 276 7.62 -11.27 -3.13
C ILE A 276 8.25 -12.26 -2.14
N MET A 277 7.54 -13.35 -1.87
CA MET A 277 7.99 -14.45 -1.00
C MET A 277 8.44 -15.66 -1.82
N HIS A 278 8.86 -15.45 -3.07
CA HIS A 278 9.39 -16.49 -3.96
C HIS A 278 8.49 -17.72 -4.05
N PHE A 279 7.16 -17.51 -4.00
CA PHE A 279 6.13 -18.55 -4.02
C PHE A 279 6.23 -19.59 -2.89
N GLY A 280 7.08 -19.38 -1.88
CA GLY A 280 7.37 -20.36 -0.83
C GLY A 280 8.18 -21.58 -1.31
N LEU A 281 8.84 -21.50 -2.47
CA LEU A 281 9.46 -22.63 -3.15
C LEU A 281 10.99 -22.63 -3.00
N PRO A 282 11.62 -23.85 -3.04
CA PRO A 282 13.07 -23.97 -3.17
C PRO A 282 13.60 -23.28 -4.44
N PRO A 283 14.85 -22.79 -4.46
CA PRO A 283 15.84 -22.87 -3.38
C PRO A 283 15.74 -21.72 -2.36
N ARG A 284 14.76 -20.82 -2.48
CA ARG A 284 14.57 -19.68 -1.57
C ARG A 284 13.96 -20.08 -0.22
N PHE A 285 13.15 -21.13 -0.22
CA PHE A 285 12.64 -21.77 0.99
C PHE A 285 13.25 -23.17 1.12
N ALA A 286 13.33 -23.68 2.33
CA ALA A 286 13.77 -25.04 2.60
C ALA A 286 12.88 -26.07 1.86
N ALA A 287 13.49 -27.10 1.30
CA ALA A 287 12.73 -28.23 0.78
C ALA A 287 12.00 -28.93 1.93
N GLY A 288 10.67 -29.09 1.82
CA GLY A 288 9.85 -29.72 2.86
C GLY A 288 9.48 -28.81 4.04
N VAL A 289 9.65 -27.50 3.91
CA VAL A 289 9.17 -26.53 4.91
C VAL A 289 7.67 -26.73 5.19
N ARG A 290 7.29 -26.79 6.46
CA ARG A 290 5.88 -26.90 6.89
C ARG A 290 5.31 -25.49 7.09
N ILE A 291 4.23 -25.17 6.37
CA ILE A 291 3.59 -23.86 6.42
C ILE A 291 2.37 -23.91 7.34
N ILE A 292 2.33 -23.02 8.33
CA ILE A 292 1.13 -22.68 9.10
C ILE A 292 0.66 -21.33 8.54
N GLN A 293 -0.57 -21.27 8.02
CA GLN A 293 -1.04 -20.08 7.31
C GLN A 293 -2.30 -19.51 7.95
N ILE A 294 -2.24 -18.24 8.36
CA ILE A 294 -3.39 -17.46 8.83
C ILE A 294 -3.82 -16.52 7.70
N ASP A 295 -5.03 -16.68 7.20
CA ASP A 295 -5.65 -15.79 6.22
C ASP A 295 -7.16 -15.69 6.47
N ILE A 296 -7.73 -14.53 6.10
CA ILE A 296 -9.19 -14.30 6.17
C ILE A 296 -9.94 -15.04 5.07
N ALA A 297 -9.28 -15.37 3.96
CA ALA A 297 -9.83 -16.05 2.81
C ALA A 297 -9.40 -17.51 2.78
N ALA A 298 -10.36 -18.42 2.87
CA ALA A 298 -10.11 -19.86 2.89
C ALA A 298 -9.43 -20.34 1.59
N GLU A 299 -9.77 -19.75 0.46
CA GLU A 299 -9.21 -20.05 -0.86
C GLU A 299 -7.73 -19.67 -1.02
N GLU A 300 -7.17 -18.87 -0.11
CA GLU A 300 -5.74 -18.53 -0.11
C GLU A 300 -4.90 -19.59 0.58
N ILE A 301 -5.52 -20.39 1.47
CA ILE A 301 -4.79 -21.40 2.25
C ILE A 301 -4.22 -22.47 1.32
N GLY A 302 -2.90 -22.64 1.37
CA GLY A 302 -2.20 -23.64 0.55
C GLY A 302 -1.90 -23.21 -0.87
N THR A 303 -2.12 -21.93 -1.23
CA THR A 303 -1.73 -21.41 -2.54
C THR A 303 -0.20 -21.48 -2.70
N ASN A 304 0.26 -22.09 -3.80
CA ASN A 304 1.66 -22.36 -4.18
C ASN A 304 2.35 -23.45 -3.35
N VAL A 305 2.13 -23.54 -2.04
CA VAL A 305 2.70 -24.59 -1.16
C VAL A 305 1.58 -25.11 -0.26
N PRO A 306 1.37 -26.43 -0.16
CA PRO A 306 0.37 -26.98 0.75
C PRO A 306 0.59 -26.50 2.18
N ALA A 307 -0.46 -25.99 2.81
CA ALA A 307 -0.40 -25.62 4.22
C ALA A 307 -0.47 -26.89 5.10
N ALA A 308 0.50 -27.07 5.97
CA ALA A 308 0.45 -28.11 7.00
C ALA A 308 -0.70 -27.85 7.97
N VAL A 309 -0.92 -26.56 8.32
CA VAL A 309 -2.07 -26.12 9.12
C VAL A 309 -2.64 -24.83 8.52
N GLY A 310 -3.91 -24.87 8.12
CA GLY A 310 -4.66 -23.68 7.69
C GLY A 310 -5.51 -23.12 8.84
N LEU A 311 -5.40 -21.81 9.09
CA LEU A 311 -6.13 -21.07 10.11
C LEU A 311 -6.92 -19.95 9.44
N VAL A 312 -8.19 -20.21 9.14
CA VAL A 312 -9.05 -19.25 8.43
C VAL A 312 -9.75 -18.33 9.42
N GLY A 313 -9.53 -17.03 9.31
CA GLY A 313 -10.20 -16.03 10.13
C GLY A 313 -9.41 -14.72 10.30
N ASP A 314 -9.84 -13.91 11.27
CA ASP A 314 -9.21 -12.64 11.59
C ASP A 314 -7.81 -12.83 12.19
N ALA A 315 -6.81 -12.15 11.64
CA ALA A 315 -5.41 -12.34 12.03
C ALA A 315 -5.17 -12.07 13.52
N GLY A 316 -5.70 -10.99 14.08
CA GLY A 316 -5.53 -10.67 15.51
C GLY A 316 -6.25 -11.68 16.41
N ALA A 317 -7.49 -12.05 16.07
CA ALA A 317 -8.26 -13.01 16.84
C ALA A 317 -7.58 -14.40 16.88
N ILE A 318 -7.03 -14.85 15.74
CA ILE A 318 -6.31 -16.13 15.66
C ILE A 318 -4.97 -16.07 16.41
N VAL A 319 -4.22 -14.97 16.30
CA VAL A 319 -2.97 -14.81 17.05
C VAL A 319 -3.23 -14.78 18.57
N ALA A 320 -4.34 -14.18 19.01
CA ALA A 320 -4.76 -14.26 20.41
C ALA A 320 -5.06 -15.70 20.86
N GLN A 321 -5.72 -16.52 20.01
CA GLN A 321 -5.93 -17.95 20.28
C GLN A 321 -4.60 -18.72 20.37
N LEU A 322 -3.63 -18.43 19.49
CA LEU A 322 -2.29 -19.05 19.53
C LEU A 322 -1.55 -18.65 20.82
N GLU A 323 -1.63 -17.37 21.23
CA GLU A 323 -1.00 -16.90 22.49
C GLU A 323 -1.63 -17.58 23.71
N GLU A 324 -2.94 -17.71 23.75
CA GLU A 324 -3.63 -18.43 24.83
C GLU A 324 -3.21 -19.91 24.89
N ALA A 325 -3.13 -20.57 23.74
CA ALA A 325 -2.67 -21.96 23.66
C ALA A 325 -1.20 -22.10 24.06
N ARG A 326 -0.32 -21.18 23.62
CA ARG A 326 1.08 -21.12 24.03
C ARG A 326 1.23 -20.97 25.55
N ALA A 327 0.46 -20.04 26.12
CA ALA A 327 0.51 -19.78 27.57
C ALA A 327 0.06 -21.01 28.39
N ARG A 328 -0.98 -21.70 27.94
CA ARG A 328 -1.43 -22.97 28.57
C ARG A 328 -0.37 -24.07 28.53
N LEU A 329 0.42 -24.14 27.45
CA LEU A 329 1.52 -25.10 27.32
C LEU A 329 2.77 -24.67 28.10
N GLY A 330 2.86 -23.40 28.56
CA GLY A 330 4.08 -22.83 29.13
C GLY A 330 5.25 -22.82 28.16
N TRP A 331 4.97 -22.85 26.84
CA TRP A 331 6.01 -22.99 25.82
C TRP A 331 6.62 -21.65 25.41
N ARG A 332 7.93 -21.67 25.23
CA ARG A 332 8.74 -20.60 24.64
C ARG A 332 9.88 -21.21 23.83
N TYR A 333 10.18 -20.67 22.67
CA TYR A 333 11.34 -21.10 21.88
C TYR A 333 12.64 -20.65 22.56
N PRO A 334 13.67 -21.52 22.68
CA PRO A 334 14.90 -21.19 23.43
C PRO A 334 15.70 -20.06 22.80
N ASP A 335 16.04 -19.03 23.58
CA ASP A 335 16.79 -17.85 23.13
C ASP A 335 18.26 -18.17 22.75
N GLU A 336 18.82 -19.28 23.28
CA GLU A 336 20.19 -19.75 23.03
C GLU A 336 20.26 -20.98 22.10
N SER A 337 19.23 -21.14 21.25
CA SER A 337 19.25 -22.24 20.28
C SER A 337 20.33 -22.04 19.21
N SER A 338 20.75 -23.16 18.57
CA SER A 338 21.64 -23.12 17.39
C SER A 338 21.04 -22.29 16.26
N TRP A 339 19.70 -22.30 16.14
CA TRP A 339 18.99 -21.47 15.16
C TRP A 339 19.17 -19.98 15.40
N TRP A 340 18.97 -19.51 16.63
CA TRP A 340 19.23 -18.13 17.00
C TRP A 340 20.68 -17.72 16.76
N SER A 341 21.64 -18.60 17.10
CA SER A 341 23.06 -18.35 16.86
C SER A 341 23.36 -18.19 15.37
N SER A 342 22.79 -19.05 14.54
CA SER A 342 22.95 -18.99 13.07
C SER A 342 22.34 -17.73 12.46
N LEU A 343 21.12 -17.35 12.89
CA LEU A 343 20.44 -16.14 12.43
C LEU A 343 21.22 -14.87 12.83
N ARG A 344 21.70 -14.77 14.07
CA ARG A 344 22.51 -13.63 14.53
C ARG A 344 23.80 -13.51 13.75
N ALA A 345 24.50 -14.61 13.49
CA ALA A 345 25.70 -14.62 12.67
C ALA A 345 25.45 -14.18 11.22
N ALA A 346 24.34 -14.62 10.61
CA ALA A 346 23.93 -14.19 9.28
C ALA A 346 23.54 -12.71 9.24
N SER A 347 22.82 -12.22 10.25
CA SER A 347 22.45 -10.80 10.38
C SER A 347 23.71 -9.94 10.47
N ALA A 348 24.64 -10.25 11.38
CA ALA A 348 25.86 -9.48 11.55
C ALA A 348 26.70 -9.37 10.27
N ARG A 349 26.85 -10.48 9.52
CA ARG A 349 27.57 -10.46 8.23
C ARG A 349 26.90 -9.54 7.21
N ASN A 350 25.57 -9.62 7.07
CA ASN A 350 24.84 -8.83 6.10
C ASN A 350 24.78 -7.34 6.49
N GLU A 351 24.63 -7.04 7.76
CA GLU A 351 24.68 -5.66 8.29
C GLU A 351 26.05 -5.02 8.05
N ALA A 352 27.15 -5.74 8.32
CA ALA A 352 28.50 -5.26 8.04
C ALA A 352 28.70 -4.95 6.55
N GLN A 353 28.20 -5.81 5.65
CA GLN A 353 28.28 -5.57 4.21
C GLN A 353 27.48 -4.33 3.78
N VAL A 354 26.23 -4.18 4.26
CA VAL A 354 25.40 -3.03 3.95
C VAL A 354 25.99 -1.75 4.56
N ALA A 355 26.55 -1.81 5.77
CA ALA A 355 27.24 -0.70 6.41
C ALA A 355 28.43 -0.20 5.57
N GLY A 356 29.21 -1.12 4.97
CA GLY A 356 30.27 -0.75 4.03
C GLY A 356 29.77 0.02 2.82
N MET A 357 28.65 -0.43 2.21
CA MET A 357 28.04 0.27 1.07
C MET A 357 27.45 1.64 1.47
N MET A 358 26.91 1.76 2.68
CA MET A 358 26.42 3.03 3.22
C MET A 358 27.53 4.01 3.60
N ALA A 359 28.76 3.54 3.81
CA ALA A 359 29.93 4.35 4.14
C ALA A 359 30.71 4.81 2.89
N ASP A 360 30.30 4.40 1.70
CA ASP A 360 30.98 4.77 0.45
C ASP A 360 30.70 6.25 0.10
N ASP A 361 31.68 7.10 0.29
CA ASP A 361 31.62 8.55 0.04
C ASP A 361 31.94 8.95 -1.42
N SER A 362 31.95 7.98 -2.35
CA SER A 362 32.17 8.25 -3.78
C SER A 362 31.17 9.26 -4.32
N VAL A 363 31.58 10.09 -5.25
CA VAL A 363 30.73 11.02 -6.02
C VAL A 363 30.94 10.72 -7.51
N PRO A 364 29.88 10.43 -8.26
CA PRO A 364 28.45 10.37 -7.89
C PRO A 364 28.17 9.27 -6.86
N MET A 365 27.25 9.57 -5.91
CA MET A 365 26.92 8.64 -4.82
C MET A 365 26.07 7.46 -5.31
N GLY A 366 26.18 6.32 -4.61
CA GLY A 366 25.30 5.17 -4.85
C GLY A 366 24.01 5.22 -4.02
N TYR A 367 23.06 4.31 -4.31
CA TYR A 367 21.77 4.20 -3.61
C TYR A 367 21.93 4.09 -2.09
N TYR A 368 22.80 3.22 -1.61
CA TYR A 368 22.97 2.94 -0.18
C TYR A 368 23.46 4.16 0.58
N ARG A 369 24.37 4.91 -0.04
CA ARG A 369 24.92 6.14 0.56
C ARG A 369 23.87 7.24 0.64
N ALA A 370 23.10 7.43 -0.43
CA ALA A 370 21.98 8.38 -0.47
C ALA A 370 20.91 8.03 0.58
N LEU A 371 20.49 6.76 0.62
CA LEU A 371 19.44 6.30 1.54
C LEU A 371 19.89 6.35 3.02
N ARG A 372 21.18 6.25 3.31
CA ARG A 372 21.72 6.45 4.67
C ARG A 372 21.43 7.86 5.17
N GLU A 373 21.64 8.90 4.35
CA GLU A 373 21.41 10.29 4.78
C GLU A 373 19.93 10.53 5.13
N ILE A 374 19.02 9.91 4.37
CA ILE A 374 17.59 9.96 4.64
C ILE A 374 17.26 9.18 5.92
N ARG A 375 17.77 7.95 6.06
CA ARG A 375 17.52 7.08 7.21
C ARG A 375 17.90 7.73 8.53
N ASP A 376 19.08 8.34 8.57
CA ASP A 376 19.67 8.88 9.80
C ASP A 376 18.92 10.12 10.33
N LEU A 377 18.10 10.75 9.50
CA LEU A 377 17.29 11.92 9.84
C LEU A 377 15.79 11.65 9.90
N MET A 378 15.32 10.55 9.29
CA MET A 378 13.88 10.28 9.16
C MET A 378 13.22 10.05 10.52
N PRO A 379 12.13 10.76 10.84
CA PRO A 379 11.39 10.54 12.09
C PRO A 379 10.88 9.11 12.22
N ARG A 380 10.90 8.56 13.44
CA ARG A 380 10.46 7.18 13.71
C ARG A 380 8.97 6.93 13.38
N ASP A 381 8.16 7.96 13.44
CA ASP A 381 6.74 7.94 13.13
C ASP A 381 6.41 8.36 11.70
N ALA A 382 7.40 8.70 10.88
CA ALA A 382 7.18 9.10 9.50
C ALA A 382 6.45 8.00 8.70
N ILE A 383 5.61 8.43 7.75
CA ILE A 383 5.01 7.55 6.75
C ILE A 383 5.89 7.62 5.50
N LEU A 384 6.33 6.46 5.05
CA LEU A 384 7.14 6.31 3.86
C LEU A 384 6.31 5.72 2.72
N ALA A 385 5.99 6.52 1.71
CA ALA A 385 5.52 6.04 0.42
C ALA A 385 6.74 5.72 -0.45
N SER A 386 6.85 4.51 -1.00
CA SER A 386 8.05 4.09 -1.71
C SER A 386 7.71 3.36 -3.02
N GLU A 387 8.42 3.74 -4.08
CA GLU A 387 8.19 3.25 -5.44
C GLU A 387 9.51 3.13 -6.22
N GLY A 388 9.44 2.44 -7.37
CA GLY A 388 10.60 2.20 -8.23
C GLY A 388 11.39 0.95 -7.82
N ALA A 389 11.88 0.17 -8.80
CA ALA A 389 12.48 -1.14 -8.55
C ALA A 389 13.67 -1.07 -7.58
N ASN A 390 14.76 -0.40 -7.97
CA ASN A 390 15.97 -0.32 -7.13
C ASN A 390 15.75 0.54 -5.87
N THR A 391 15.15 1.71 -6.03
CA THR A 391 14.90 2.63 -4.92
C THR A 391 14.05 1.99 -3.84
N MET A 392 12.95 1.34 -4.21
CA MET A 392 12.05 0.66 -3.28
C MET A 392 12.70 -0.57 -2.65
N ASP A 393 13.35 -1.45 -3.45
CA ASP A 393 13.92 -2.70 -2.95
C ASP A 393 15.10 -2.45 -2.01
N ILE A 394 15.98 -1.50 -2.33
CA ILE A 394 17.06 -1.10 -1.44
C ILE A 394 16.50 -0.40 -0.20
N GLY A 395 15.50 0.48 -0.40
CA GLY A 395 14.80 1.18 0.69
C GLY A 395 14.14 0.23 1.70
N ARG A 396 13.64 -0.94 1.26
CA ARG A 396 13.11 -1.98 2.17
C ARG A 396 14.15 -2.51 3.15
N SER A 397 15.42 -2.53 2.75
CA SER A 397 16.52 -3.02 3.58
C SER A 397 17.22 -1.94 4.39
N VAL A 398 17.24 -0.69 3.91
CA VAL A 398 17.98 0.43 4.53
C VAL A 398 17.08 1.28 5.45
N LEU A 399 15.81 1.48 5.08
CA LEU A 399 14.89 2.36 5.80
C LEU A 399 13.97 1.55 6.72
N PRO A 400 14.18 1.61 8.05
CA PRO A 400 13.35 0.88 9.01
C PRO A 400 11.98 1.52 9.19
N ASN A 401 11.02 0.72 9.65
CA ASN A 401 9.69 1.17 10.07
C ASN A 401 9.42 0.70 11.50
N PHE A 402 8.78 1.56 12.30
CA PHE A 402 8.58 1.32 13.74
C PHE A 402 7.10 1.31 14.14
N LEU A 403 6.24 1.83 13.27
CA LEU A 403 4.80 1.87 13.49
C LEU A 403 4.07 1.11 12.37
N PRO A 404 2.92 0.48 12.67
CA PRO A 404 2.13 -0.20 11.66
C PRO A 404 1.60 0.80 10.61
N ARG A 405 1.42 0.31 9.39
CA ARG A 405 0.92 1.12 8.25
C ARG A 405 1.76 2.36 7.92
N SER A 406 3.02 2.38 8.37
CA SER A 406 3.97 3.48 8.08
C SER A 406 4.75 3.27 6.78
N ARG A 407 4.64 2.11 6.13
CA ARG A 407 5.19 1.87 4.81
C ARG A 407 4.07 1.63 3.80
N LEU A 408 4.01 2.49 2.80
CA LEU A 408 3.13 2.40 1.65
C LEU A 408 4.02 2.17 0.43
N ASP A 409 3.87 1.03 -0.22
CA ASP A 409 4.83 0.60 -1.23
C ASP A 409 4.07 0.05 -2.46
N ALA A 410 4.67 0.09 -3.64
CA ALA A 410 4.05 -0.38 -4.88
C ALA A 410 3.49 -1.81 -4.79
N GLY A 411 3.91 -2.55 -3.75
CA GLY A 411 3.26 -3.74 -3.26
C GLY A 411 3.31 -4.94 -4.19
N THR A 412 2.32 -5.78 -4.02
CA THR A 412 2.21 -7.08 -4.69
C THR A 412 2.07 -6.95 -6.20
N PHE A 413 1.44 -5.89 -6.69
CA PHE A 413 1.16 -5.70 -8.11
C PHE A 413 2.32 -5.03 -8.86
N GLY A 414 3.22 -4.33 -8.13
CA GLY A 414 4.35 -3.64 -8.74
C GLY A 414 3.94 -2.43 -9.59
N THR A 415 2.86 -1.77 -9.21
CA THR A 415 2.29 -0.65 -9.95
C THR A 415 3.22 0.55 -9.90
N MET A 416 3.47 1.18 -11.05
CA MET A 416 4.20 2.43 -11.15
C MET A 416 3.25 3.64 -11.11
N GLY A 417 3.71 4.77 -10.58
CA GLY A 417 2.92 6.00 -10.43
C GLY A 417 2.07 6.06 -9.16
N VAL A 418 2.29 5.16 -8.20
CA VAL A 418 1.54 5.13 -6.93
C VAL A 418 2.13 6.06 -5.86
N GLY A 419 3.42 6.34 -5.90
CA GLY A 419 4.15 7.07 -4.84
C GLY A 419 3.51 8.39 -4.47
N PRO A 420 3.38 9.37 -5.39
CA PRO A 420 2.77 10.67 -5.12
C PRO A 420 1.34 10.55 -4.61
N ALA A 421 0.53 9.67 -5.22
CA ALA A 421 -0.86 9.47 -4.82
C ALA A 421 -0.98 8.91 -3.39
N PHE A 422 -0.14 7.93 -3.03
CA PHE A 422 -0.10 7.37 -1.68
C PHE A 422 0.36 8.40 -0.65
N ALA A 423 1.38 9.19 -0.99
CA ALA A 423 1.88 10.25 -0.12
C ALA A 423 0.84 11.35 0.13
N ILE A 424 0.12 11.78 -0.92
CA ILE A 424 -0.97 12.77 -0.81
C ILE A 424 -2.08 12.24 0.09
N ALA A 425 -2.56 11.01 -0.16
CA ALA A 425 -3.59 10.41 0.69
C ALA A 425 -3.13 10.28 2.15
N ALA A 426 -1.90 9.83 2.38
CA ALA A 426 -1.34 9.71 3.73
C ALA A 426 -1.26 11.07 4.44
N ALA A 427 -0.80 12.12 3.76
CA ALA A 427 -0.71 13.46 4.35
C ALA A 427 -2.08 14.07 4.66
N ILE A 428 -3.11 13.73 3.88
CA ILE A 428 -4.49 14.15 4.13
C ILE A 428 -5.08 13.44 5.36
N LEU A 429 -4.82 12.14 5.48
CA LEU A 429 -5.44 11.28 6.50
C LEU A 429 -4.69 11.29 7.83
N GLU A 430 -3.39 11.54 7.81
CA GLU A 430 -2.49 11.53 8.96
C GLU A 430 -1.70 12.86 9.08
N PRO A 431 -2.39 14.01 9.18
CA PRO A 431 -1.76 15.34 9.06
C PRO A 431 -0.73 15.65 10.17
N ALA A 432 -0.76 14.90 11.27
CA ALA A 432 0.20 15.05 12.38
C ALA A 432 1.55 14.36 12.11
N ARG A 433 1.65 13.53 11.06
CA ARG A 433 2.82 12.72 10.77
C ARG A 433 3.56 13.24 9.53
N ARG A 434 4.88 13.22 9.57
CA ARG A 434 5.68 13.56 8.39
C ARG A 434 5.53 12.46 7.33
N VAL A 435 5.26 12.85 6.08
CA VAL A 435 5.18 11.95 4.93
C VAL A 435 6.40 12.16 4.04
N VAL A 436 7.10 11.08 3.74
CA VAL A 436 8.22 11.04 2.79
C VAL A 436 7.82 10.16 1.62
N CYS A 437 7.87 10.71 0.40
CA CYS A 437 7.66 9.98 -0.84
C CYS A 437 9.02 9.71 -1.48
N LEU A 438 9.49 8.47 -1.44
CA LEU A 438 10.78 8.06 -1.97
C LEU A 438 10.60 7.22 -3.22
N GLU A 439 11.06 7.72 -4.35
CA GLU A 439 10.87 7.09 -5.64
C GLU A 439 12.06 7.29 -6.59
N GLY A 440 12.15 6.45 -7.62
CA GLY A 440 13.10 6.66 -8.71
C GLY A 440 12.56 7.68 -9.71
N ASP A 441 13.44 8.25 -10.53
CA ASP A 441 13.10 9.20 -11.60
C ASP A 441 12.08 8.64 -12.60
N SER A 442 12.20 7.37 -12.95
CA SER A 442 11.23 6.67 -13.81
C SER A 442 9.86 6.57 -13.16
N ALA A 443 9.79 6.21 -11.88
CA ALA A 443 8.56 6.09 -11.13
C ALA A 443 7.85 7.46 -11.00
N PHE A 444 8.60 8.50 -10.64
CA PHE A 444 8.12 9.86 -10.57
C PHE A 444 7.47 10.33 -11.87
N GLY A 445 8.05 9.96 -13.02
CA GLY A 445 7.52 10.33 -14.34
C GLY A 445 6.09 9.90 -14.63
N PHE A 446 5.57 8.86 -13.96
CA PHE A 446 4.19 8.38 -14.15
C PHE A 446 3.13 9.30 -13.54
N SER A 447 3.41 9.96 -12.42
CA SER A 447 2.44 10.79 -11.69
C SER A 447 3.06 12.06 -11.09
N GLY A 448 4.22 12.47 -11.58
CA GLY A 448 4.96 13.63 -11.07
C GLY A 448 4.18 14.93 -11.07
N MET A 449 3.19 15.10 -11.98
CA MET A 449 2.31 16.26 -11.99
C MET A 449 1.42 16.38 -10.76
N GLU A 450 1.28 15.32 -9.96
CA GLU A 450 0.54 15.36 -8.68
C GLU A 450 1.27 16.17 -7.59
N VAL A 451 2.51 16.61 -7.83
CA VAL A 451 3.13 17.62 -6.96
C VAL A 451 2.34 18.93 -6.94
N GLU A 452 1.63 19.26 -8.04
CA GLU A 452 0.66 20.36 -8.06
C GLU A 452 -0.46 20.15 -7.04
N THR A 453 -1.00 18.94 -6.98
CA THR A 453 -2.02 18.58 -6.00
C THR A 453 -1.50 18.75 -4.56
N ALA A 454 -0.27 18.32 -4.28
CA ALA A 454 0.36 18.55 -2.98
C ALA A 454 0.53 20.05 -2.68
N CYS A 455 0.93 20.86 -3.65
CA CYS A 455 1.08 22.32 -3.51
C CYS A 455 -0.28 23.00 -3.28
N ARG A 456 -1.30 22.66 -4.07
CA ARG A 456 -2.64 23.24 -3.99
C ARG A 456 -3.28 23.01 -2.63
N TYR A 457 -3.09 21.82 -2.04
CA TYR A 457 -3.59 21.49 -0.71
C TYR A 457 -2.59 21.80 0.41
N ARG A 458 -1.41 22.36 0.10
CA ARG A 458 -0.36 22.72 1.07
C ARG A 458 0.05 21.54 1.96
N LEU A 459 0.19 20.37 1.37
CA LEU A 459 0.57 19.16 2.11
C LEU A 459 2.09 19.11 2.30
N PRO A 460 2.62 19.09 3.53
CA PRO A 460 4.05 19.15 3.79
C PRO A 460 4.74 17.81 3.53
N ILE A 461 4.64 17.31 2.30
CA ILE A 461 5.24 16.06 1.84
C ILE A 461 6.67 16.35 1.38
N ILE A 462 7.61 15.48 1.74
CA ILE A 462 8.98 15.49 1.22
C ILE A 462 9.06 14.45 0.12
N PHE A 463 9.07 14.88 -1.14
CA PHE A 463 9.36 14.02 -2.28
C PHE A 463 10.87 13.90 -2.45
N VAL A 464 11.37 12.67 -2.53
CA VAL A 464 12.78 12.38 -2.80
C VAL A 464 12.84 11.55 -4.07
N VAL A 465 13.37 12.13 -5.13
CA VAL A 465 13.55 11.47 -6.42
C VAL A 465 15.01 11.04 -6.55
N ILE A 466 15.25 9.74 -6.48
CA ILE A 466 16.56 9.14 -6.74
C ILE A 466 16.74 9.07 -8.26
N ASN A 467 17.53 9.99 -8.78
CA ASN A 467 17.70 10.21 -10.20
C ASN A 467 18.98 9.56 -10.72
N ASN A 468 18.83 8.45 -11.43
CA ASN A 468 19.91 7.75 -12.11
C ASN A 468 19.86 7.89 -13.65
N ASN A 469 19.02 8.82 -14.16
CA ASN A 469 18.79 9.11 -15.57
C ASN A 469 18.17 7.95 -16.36
N GLY A 470 17.38 7.04 -15.74
CA GLY A 470 16.76 5.98 -16.53
C GLY A 470 16.10 4.85 -15.73
N ILE A 471 15.54 3.89 -16.45
CA ILE A 471 14.89 2.70 -15.91
C ILE A 471 15.96 1.67 -15.53
N GLY A 472 16.17 1.45 -14.24
CA GLY A 472 17.15 0.49 -13.73
C GLY A 472 18.61 0.98 -13.79
N GLY A 473 18.97 1.73 -14.81
CA GLY A 473 20.25 2.39 -15.00
C GLY A 473 20.17 3.40 -16.13
N GLY A 474 21.01 4.41 -16.11
CA GLY A 474 21.02 5.49 -17.09
C GLY A 474 22.42 5.80 -17.63
N VAL A 475 22.56 6.98 -18.19
CA VAL A 475 23.79 7.50 -18.78
C VAL A 475 24.05 8.94 -18.34
N THR A 476 25.29 9.40 -18.50
CA THR A 476 25.69 10.79 -18.26
C THR A 476 25.53 11.69 -19.49
N ALA A 477 25.48 11.10 -20.69
CA ALA A 477 25.23 11.77 -21.95
C ALA A 477 24.44 10.85 -22.87
N LEU A 478 23.49 11.40 -23.62
CA LEU A 478 22.64 10.61 -24.52
C LEU A 478 23.48 10.06 -25.69
N PRO A 479 23.52 8.75 -25.91
CA PRO A 479 24.11 8.15 -27.10
C PRO A 479 23.16 8.24 -28.31
N GLU A 480 23.67 7.97 -29.49
CA GLU A 480 22.88 7.89 -30.71
C GLU A 480 23.00 6.46 -31.28
N PRO A 481 21.92 5.68 -31.43
CA PRO A 481 20.53 6.01 -31.05
C PRO A 481 20.33 6.02 -29.52
N VAL A 482 19.33 6.77 -29.05
CA VAL A 482 18.97 6.82 -27.63
C VAL A 482 18.31 5.49 -27.19
N PRO A 483 18.86 4.77 -26.20
CA PRO A 483 18.24 3.54 -25.71
C PRO A 483 16.88 3.82 -25.05
N PRO A 484 15.89 2.90 -25.18
CA PRO A 484 14.52 3.16 -24.72
C PRO A 484 14.36 3.26 -23.20
N HIS A 485 15.35 2.84 -22.42
CA HIS A 485 15.34 2.89 -20.96
C HIS A 485 16.07 4.12 -20.38
N VAL A 486 16.63 4.97 -21.23
CA VAL A 486 17.43 6.14 -20.82
C VAL A 486 16.60 7.41 -20.90
N TYR A 487 16.74 8.26 -19.91
CA TYR A 487 16.08 9.56 -19.83
C TYR A 487 17.09 10.71 -20.04
N THR A 488 16.57 11.93 -20.13
CA THR A 488 17.40 13.14 -20.23
C THR A 488 18.32 13.24 -19.03
N PRO A 489 19.66 13.19 -19.21
CA PRO A 489 20.59 13.28 -18.10
C PRO A 489 20.45 14.61 -17.35
N GLY A 490 20.47 14.53 -16.01
CA GLY A 490 20.38 15.72 -15.16
C GLY A 490 19.03 16.43 -15.19
N ALA A 491 17.93 15.73 -15.53
CA ALA A 491 16.59 16.31 -15.53
C ALA A 491 16.26 16.95 -14.16
N ARG A 492 15.71 18.16 -14.20
CA ARG A 492 15.47 19.02 -13.04
C ARG A 492 14.04 18.85 -12.52
N TYR A 493 13.78 17.71 -11.86
CA TYR A 493 12.48 17.44 -11.23
C TYR A 493 12.16 18.39 -10.08
N ASP A 494 13.19 18.94 -9.40
CA ASP A 494 13.07 19.97 -8.38
C ASP A 494 12.39 21.24 -8.90
N GLN A 495 12.67 21.64 -10.14
CA GLN A 495 12.04 22.81 -10.77
C GLN A 495 10.55 22.59 -11.06
N VAL A 496 10.10 21.34 -11.26
CA VAL A 496 8.67 21.03 -11.40
C VAL A 496 7.91 21.37 -10.12
N MET A 497 8.49 21.07 -8.95
CA MET A 497 7.92 21.45 -7.66
C MET A 497 7.87 22.98 -7.51
N GLU A 498 8.95 23.68 -7.86
CA GLU A 498 9.02 25.14 -7.78
C GLU A 498 8.02 25.82 -8.71
N ALA A 499 7.75 25.26 -9.90
CA ALA A 499 6.76 25.78 -10.83
C ALA A 499 5.33 25.84 -10.24
N PHE A 500 5.03 25.03 -9.23
CA PHE A 500 3.74 25.03 -8.52
C PHE A 500 3.80 25.70 -7.14
N GLY A 501 4.92 26.38 -6.82
CA GLY A 501 5.07 27.14 -5.57
C GLY A 501 5.52 26.32 -4.36
N GLY A 502 5.95 25.07 -4.56
CA GLY A 502 6.66 24.28 -3.55
C GLY A 502 8.16 24.61 -3.50
N ARG A 503 8.94 23.84 -2.76
CA ARG A 503 10.39 24.04 -2.65
C ARG A 503 11.16 22.92 -3.33
N GLY A 504 12.04 23.28 -4.28
CA GLY A 504 12.95 22.36 -4.96
C GLY A 504 14.36 22.37 -4.35
N PHE A 505 15.02 21.21 -4.38
CA PHE A 505 16.43 21.03 -4.05
C PHE A 505 17.07 20.11 -5.10
N PHE A 506 18.21 20.51 -5.63
CA PHE A 506 19.02 19.69 -6.53
C PHE A 506 20.32 19.33 -5.81
N VAL A 507 20.57 18.03 -5.62
CA VAL A 507 21.70 17.57 -4.78
C VAL A 507 22.49 16.46 -5.48
N GLU A 508 23.83 16.55 -5.39
CA GLU A 508 24.77 15.65 -6.07
C GLU A 508 25.75 14.99 -5.07
N THR A 509 25.72 15.42 -3.81
CA THR A 509 26.63 14.91 -2.76
C THR A 509 25.87 14.47 -1.52
N PRO A 510 26.40 13.53 -0.72
CA PRO A 510 25.79 13.12 0.54
C PRO A 510 25.55 14.28 1.51
N ALA A 511 26.51 15.21 1.62
CA ALA A 511 26.40 16.37 2.52
C ALA A 511 25.26 17.30 2.10
N ALA A 512 25.14 17.61 0.80
CA ALA A 512 24.04 18.42 0.28
C ALA A 512 22.67 17.74 0.45
N LEU A 513 22.62 16.42 0.27
CA LEU A 513 21.38 15.65 0.52
C LEU A 513 20.98 15.72 2.00
N ARG A 514 21.93 15.55 2.91
CA ARG A 514 21.67 15.63 4.36
C ARG A 514 21.13 17.00 4.76
N GLU A 515 21.74 18.07 4.26
CA GLU A 515 21.30 19.44 4.53
C GLU A 515 19.91 19.72 3.95
N ALA A 516 19.67 19.34 2.68
CA ALA A 516 18.36 19.50 2.02
C ALA A 516 17.27 18.73 2.75
N PHE A 517 17.54 17.48 3.16
CA PHE A 517 16.54 16.66 3.84
C PHE A 517 16.26 17.19 5.27
N ALA A 518 17.27 17.62 6.01
CA ALA A 518 17.10 18.26 7.31
C ALA A 518 16.26 19.55 7.18
N THR A 519 16.57 20.40 6.19
CA THR A 519 15.79 21.60 5.92
C THR A 519 14.34 21.28 5.58
N ALA A 520 14.10 20.26 4.72
CA ALA A 520 12.76 19.86 4.33
C ALA A 520 11.93 19.31 5.49
N LEU A 521 12.55 18.68 6.50
CA LEU A 521 11.86 18.19 7.70
C LEU A 521 11.25 19.33 8.52
N ASP A 522 11.86 20.50 8.54
CA ASP A 522 11.37 21.68 9.28
C ASP A 522 10.31 22.49 8.50
N MET A 523 10.19 22.26 7.18
CA MET A 523 9.28 23.03 6.33
C MET A 523 7.83 22.53 6.45
N GLN A 524 6.88 23.47 6.33
CA GLN A 524 5.44 23.21 6.31
C GLN A 524 4.83 23.38 4.90
N VAL A 525 5.66 23.23 3.88
CA VAL A 525 5.27 23.27 2.47
C VAL A 525 5.79 22.00 1.76
N PRO A 526 5.17 21.57 0.67
CA PRO A 526 5.69 20.44 -0.09
C PRO A 526 7.07 20.76 -0.67
N CYS A 527 7.96 19.78 -0.60
CA CYS A 527 9.33 19.87 -1.08
C CYS A 527 9.66 18.72 -2.02
N LEU A 528 10.55 18.95 -2.99
CA LEU A 528 11.12 17.90 -3.82
C LEU A 528 12.65 18.00 -3.82
N ILE A 529 13.29 16.91 -3.39
CA ILE A 529 14.74 16.75 -3.43
C ILE A 529 15.09 15.83 -4.60
N ASN A 530 15.66 16.41 -5.66
CA ASN A 530 16.17 15.67 -6.81
C ASN A 530 17.61 15.23 -6.53
N VAL A 531 17.81 13.94 -6.27
CA VAL A 531 19.07 13.35 -5.81
C VAL A 531 19.76 12.69 -6.99
N MET A 532 20.82 13.31 -7.49
CA MET A 532 21.64 12.72 -8.55
C MET A 532 22.52 11.62 -7.97
N ILE A 533 22.44 10.42 -8.57
CA ILE A 533 23.28 9.28 -8.20
C ILE A 533 24.08 8.77 -9.41
N ASP A 534 25.04 7.87 -9.18
CA ASP A 534 25.74 7.18 -10.29
C ASP A 534 24.69 6.46 -11.15
N PRO A 535 24.60 6.78 -12.45
CA PRO A 535 23.67 6.11 -13.36
C PRO A 535 23.83 4.58 -13.42
N ARG A 536 25.00 4.06 -13.06
CA ARG A 536 25.32 2.62 -13.02
C ARG A 536 25.18 2.01 -11.64
N ALA A 537 24.77 2.78 -10.64
CA ALA A 537 24.57 2.27 -9.29
C ALA A 537 23.53 1.14 -9.29
N SER A 538 23.81 0.08 -8.57
CA SER A 538 22.98 -1.11 -8.51
C SER A 538 22.76 -1.59 -7.07
N ARG A 539 21.79 -2.48 -6.92
CA ARG A 539 21.60 -3.16 -5.63
C ARG A 539 22.69 -4.21 -5.37
N LYS A 540 22.86 -4.56 -4.09
CA LYS A 540 23.71 -5.67 -3.68
C LYS A 540 23.34 -6.94 -4.47
N PRO A 541 24.32 -7.67 -5.05
CA PRO A 541 24.06 -8.95 -5.71
C PRO A 541 23.36 -9.93 -4.78
N GLN A 542 22.37 -10.64 -5.30
CA GLN A 542 21.60 -11.64 -4.58
C GLN A 542 21.99 -13.05 -4.98
N LYS A 543 22.00 -13.98 -4.01
CA LYS A 543 22.40 -15.39 -4.21
C LYS A 543 21.65 -16.10 -5.35
N PHE A 544 20.40 -15.74 -5.61
CA PHE A 544 19.60 -16.33 -6.68
C PHE A 544 18.99 -15.21 -7.53
N GLU A 545 19.84 -14.37 -8.11
CA GLU A 545 19.41 -13.17 -8.85
C GLU A 545 18.46 -13.51 -10.01
N TRP A 546 18.67 -14.65 -10.67
CA TRP A 546 17.83 -15.17 -11.74
C TRP A 546 16.38 -15.54 -11.29
N LEU A 547 16.12 -15.70 -9.98
CA LEU A 547 14.81 -15.95 -9.40
C LEU A 547 14.09 -14.66 -8.92
N THR A 548 14.71 -13.50 -9.03
CA THR A 548 14.22 -12.25 -8.45
C THR A 548 13.45 -11.35 -9.41
N ARG A 549 12.97 -11.89 -10.51
CA ARG A 549 12.09 -11.18 -11.44
C ARG A 549 10.65 -11.55 -11.24
#